data_b723eb08916b0cce8df2a3a1b18cc406
#
_entry.id   b723eb08916b0cce8df2a3a1b18cc406
#
_cell.length_a   1.000
_cell.length_b   1.000
_cell.length_c   1.000
_cell.angle_alpha   90.00
_cell.angle_beta   90.00
_cell.angle_gamma   90.00
#
_symmetry.space_group_name_H-M   'P 1'
#
loop_
_entity.id
_entity.type
_entity.pdbx_description
1 polymer ?
#
loop_
_entity_poly.entity_id
_entity_poly.type
_entity_poly.pdbx_seq_one_letter_code
_entity_poly.pdbx_strand_id
1 'polypeptide(L)'
;DTEKMKTTLDDGNIIIVAGFQGVDIENGRVTTLGRGGSDLSAVAIAGALEADVCEIYTDVDGIYTTDPRIEPNARKLEKISYDEMLELASLGAKVLQNRSVEMAKKLNVNLVSRSSFTPEVEGTLITKEENIMEKPIVSGIALDKSQVRVGMYGVSDKPGIAASIFTSLADENINVDMIVQTVGVDGKTDLDFTVPTTDLEATKIVMEKFTNDCVNIDYNDAICKVSIVGVGMKSHTGVASKAFSALANNNINIRIISTSEIKISMIIEEKYSELAVRSLHDAYNLDK
;
A
#
# COMPACT_ATOMS: atom_id res chain seq x y z
N ASP A 1 18.57 -2.30 -25.58
CA ASP A 1 18.62 -1.75 -26.94
C ASP A 1 17.21 -1.76 -27.55
N THR A 2 16.51 -0.65 -27.35
CA THR A 2 15.09 -0.51 -27.72
C THR A 2 14.88 -0.53 -29.24
N GLU A 3 15.79 0.07 -30.01
CA GLU A 3 15.70 0.13 -31.46
C GLU A 3 15.77 -1.26 -32.10
N LYS A 4 16.68 -2.10 -31.61
CA LYS A 4 16.77 -3.49 -32.06
C LYS A 4 15.52 -4.29 -31.73
N MET A 5 14.93 -4.06 -30.55
CA MET A 5 13.67 -4.71 -30.16
C MET A 5 12.53 -4.28 -31.09
N LYS A 6 12.38 -2.96 -31.35
CA LYS A 6 11.35 -2.45 -32.26
C LYS A 6 11.48 -3.07 -33.65
N THR A 7 12.68 -3.04 -34.26
CA THR A 7 12.91 -3.66 -35.57
C THR A 7 12.55 -5.14 -35.59
N THR A 8 12.92 -5.88 -34.54
CA THR A 8 12.58 -7.31 -34.44
C THR A 8 11.09 -7.58 -34.37
N LEU A 9 10.34 -6.73 -33.63
CA LEU A 9 8.88 -6.80 -33.53
C LEU A 9 8.19 -6.43 -34.85
N ASP A 10 8.69 -5.39 -35.53
CA ASP A 10 8.19 -4.93 -36.84
C ASP A 10 8.35 -6.01 -37.94
N ASP A 11 9.39 -6.84 -37.81
CA ASP A 11 9.61 -8.03 -38.65
C ASP A 11 8.64 -9.20 -38.29
N GLY A 12 7.71 -9.02 -37.36
CA GLY A 12 6.71 -10.01 -36.96
C GLY A 12 7.23 -11.10 -36.00
N ASN A 13 8.38 -10.88 -35.36
CA ASN A 13 8.95 -11.83 -34.40
C ASN A 13 8.40 -11.60 -32.99
N ILE A 14 8.46 -12.65 -32.16
CA ILE A 14 8.18 -12.59 -30.72
C ILE A 14 9.52 -12.52 -29.98
N ILE A 15 9.64 -11.55 -29.07
CA ILE A 15 10.85 -11.39 -28.26
C ILE A 15 10.61 -11.95 -26.85
N ILE A 16 11.48 -12.85 -26.43
CA ILE A 16 11.51 -13.38 -25.06
C ILE A 16 12.62 -12.68 -24.29
N VAL A 17 12.28 -12.00 -23.21
CA VAL A 17 13.23 -11.26 -22.37
C VAL A 17 13.28 -11.86 -20.98
N ALA A 18 14.49 -12.11 -20.47
CA ALA A 18 14.66 -12.53 -19.08
C ALA A 18 14.31 -11.38 -18.13
N GLY A 19 13.28 -11.57 -17.31
CA GLY A 19 12.89 -10.63 -16.26
C GLY A 19 13.79 -10.71 -15.03
N PHE A 20 13.56 -9.83 -14.04
CA PHE A 20 14.29 -9.78 -12.76
C PHE A 20 15.76 -9.35 -12.86
N GLN A 21 16.29 -9.20 -14.04
CA GLN A 21 17.71 -8.95 -14.31
C GLN A 21 17.93 -7.59 -14.93
N GLY A 22 19.10 -7.03 -14.65
CA GLY A 22 19.69 -5.91 -15.35
C GLY A 22 21.15 -6.23 -15.68
N VAL A 23 21.78 -5.38 -16.48
CA VAL A 23 23.21 -5.48 -16.78
C VAL A 23 23.85 -4.15 -16.39
N ASP A 24 24.90 -4.24 -15.60
CA ASP A 24 25.76 -3.10 -15.34
C ASP A 24 26.52 -2.72 -16.61
N ILE A 25 26.30 -1.51 -17.08
CA ILE A 25 26.83 -1.02 -18.36
C ILE A 25 28.36 -0.95 -18.34
N GLU A 26 28.96 -0.65 -17.18
CA GLU A 26 30.41 -0.43 -17.05
C GLU A 26 31.20 -1.74 -17.12
N ASN A 27 30.71 -2.80 -16.49
CA ASN A 27 31.45 -4.05 -16.34
C ASN A 27 30.77 -5.27 -16.98
N GLY A 28 29.57 -5.10 -17.55
CA GLY A 28 28.82 -6.16 -18.22
C GLY A 28 28.27 -7.24 -17.28
N ARG A 29 28.29 -7.01 -15.95
CA ARG A 29 27.80 -7.99 -14.98
C ARG A 29 26.29 -7.99 -14.91
N VAL A 30 25.72 -9.19 -14.82
CA VAL A 30 24.29 -9.36 -14.56
C VAL A 30 24.00 -8.97 -13.10
N THR A 31 23.03 -8.10 -12.93
CA THR A 31 22.53 -7.65 -11.63
C THR A 31 21.07 -8.06 -11.46
N THR A 32 20.55 -8.08 -10.25
CA THR A 32 19.13 -8.34 -9.96
C THR A 32 18.43 -7.06 -9.55
N LEU A 33 17.16 -6.93 -9.95
CA LEU A 33 16.32 -5.77 -9.62
C LEU A 33 15.67 -5.87 -8.24
N GLY A 34 15.95 -6.94 -7.51
CA GLY A 34 15.35 -7.23 -6.21
C GLY A 34 13.95 -7.85 -6.33
N ARG A 35 13.29 -8.07 -5.18
CA ARG A 35 11.98 -8.71 -5.14
C ARG A 35 10.95 -7.95 -5.98
N GLY A 36 10.14 -8.67 -6.79
CA GLY A 36 9.18 -8.09 -7.74
C GLY A 36 9.84 -7.48 -8.98
N GLY A 37 11.13 -7.76 -9.22
CA GLY A 37 11.87 -7.24 -10.35
C GLY A 37 11.38 -7.70 -11.72
N SER A 38 10.64 -8.81 -11.81
CA SER A 38 10.05 -9.27 -13.06
C SER A 38 8.94 -8.35 -13.55
N ASP A 39 8.03 -7.93 -12.66
CA ASP A 39 6.97 -6.97 -12.96
C ASP A 39 7.57 -5.62 -13.37
N LEU A 40 8.61 -5.19 -12.64
CA LEU A 40 9.32 -3.95 -12.95
C LEU A 40 9.98 -4.01 -14.34
N SER A 41 10.60 -5.15 -14.70
CA SER A 41 11.20 -5.36 -16.02
C SER A 41 10.15 -5.29 -17.12
N ALA A 42 9.01 -5.96 -16.93
CA ALA A 42 7.91 -5.97 -17.90
C ALA A 42 7.40 -4.56 -18.17
N VAL A 43 7.12 -3.79 -17.12
CA VAL A 43 6.65 -2.41 -17.22
C VAL A 43 7.68 -1.50 -17.88
N ALA A 44 8.97 -1.62 -17.53
CA ALA A 44 10.03 -0.82 -18.13
C ALA A 44 10.17 -1.08 -19.64
N ILE A 45 10.06 -2.35 -20.06
CA ILE A 45 10.08 -2.73 -21.46
C ILE A 45 8.82 -2.23 -22.18
N ALA A 46 7.64 -2.42 -21.60
CA ALA A 46 6.39 -1.93 -22.18
C ALA A 46 6.42 -0.41 -22.41
N GLY A 47 6.91 0.36 -21.42
CA GLY A 47 7.06 1.81 -21.57
C GLY A 47 8.11 2.20 -22.63
N ALA A 48 9.23 1.48 -22.71
CA ALA A 48 10.28 1.76 -23.69
C ALA A 48 9.86 1.41 -25.15
N LEU A 49 8.97 0.44 -25.29
CA LEU A 49 8.40 0.04 -26.59
C LEU A 49 7.10 0.79 -26.93
N GLU A 50 6.59 1.62 -26.03
CA GLU A 50 5.30 2.31 -26.17
C GLU A 50 4.15 1.32 -26.40
N ALA A 51 4.16 0.20 -25.66
CA ALA A 51 3.16 -0.85 -25.78
C ALA A 51 1.77 -0.34 -25.33
N ASP A 52 0.70 -0.81 -25.97
CA ASP A 52 -0.67 -0.47 -25.64
C ASP A 52 -1.06 -0.93 -24.22
N VAL A 53 -0.52 -2.08 -23.80
CA VAL A 53 -0.79 -2.71 -22.49
C VAL A 53 0.38 -3.58 -22.06
N CYS A 54 0.56 -3.68 -20.74
CA CYS A 54 1.45 -4.63 -20.09
C CYS A 54 0.61 -5.59 -19.24
N GLU A 55 0.58 -6.85 -19.59
CA GLU A 55 -0.16 -7.87 -18.84
C GLU A 55 0.76 -8.59 -17.84
N ILE A 56 0.35 -8.60 -16.57
CA ILE A 56 1.04 -9.32 -15.51
C ILE A 56 0.21 -10.57 -15.16
N TYR A 57 0.74 -11.72 -15.49
CA TYR A 57 0.13 -13.01 -15.19
C TYR A 57 0.59 -13.49 -13.81
N THR A 58 -0.36 -13.71 -12.91
CA THR A 58 -0.14 -14.10 -11.52
C THR A 58 -1.03 -15.29 -11.13
N ASP A 59 -1.03 -15.65 -9.86
CA ASP A 59 -1.87 -16.74 -9.29
C ASP A 59 -3.29 -16.28 -8.91
N VAL A 60 -3.59 -14.98 -9.07
CA VAL A 60 -4.93 -14.39 -8.85
C VAL A 60 -5.47 -13.81 -10.15
N ASP A 61 -6.78 -13.74 -10.28
CA ASP A 61 -7.46 -13.30 -11.50
C ASP A 61 -7.75 -11.80 -11.58
N GLY A 62 -7.21 -11.02 -10.65
CA GLY A 62 -7.32 -9.55 -10.62
C GLY A 62 -7.23 -8.97 -9.22
N ILE A 63 -7.61 -7.70 -9.13
CA ILE A 63 -7.67 -6.94 -7.88
C ILE A 63 -9.11 -6.96 -7.37
N TYR A 64 -9.28 -7.23 -6.08
CA TYR A 64 -10.58 -7.33 -5.43
C TYR A 64 -10.84 -6.15 -4.50
N THR A 65 -12.11 -5.88 -4.21
CA THR A 65 -12.54 -4.87 -3.24
C THR A 65 -12.00 -5.12 -1.83
N THR A 66 -11.68 -6.35 -1.50
CA THR A 66 -10.88 -6.80 -0.34
C THR A 66 -10.41 -8.23 -0.58
N ASP A 67 -9.70 -8.84 0.39
CA ASP A 67 -9.28 -10.24 0.31
C ASP A 67 -10.49 -11.19 0.31
N PRO A 68 -10.75 -11.97 -0.76
CA PRO A 68 -11.89 -12.90 -0.82
C PRO A 68 -11.86 -14.00 0.25
N ARG A 69 -10.70 -14.26 0.85
CA ARG A 69 -10.57 -15.23 1.96
C ARG A 69 -11.14 -14.68 3.26
N ILE A 70 -11.21 -13.35 3.41
CA ILE A 70 -11.78 -12.65 4.57
C ILE A 70 -13.25 -12.33 4.33
N GLU A 71 -13.58 -11.83 3.13
CA GLU A 71 -14.94 -11.48 2.71
C GLU A 71 -15.29 -12.20 1.40
N PRO A 72 -16.06 -13.31 1.47
CA PRO A 72 -16.40 -14.09 0.28
C PRO A 72 -17.19 -13.33 -0.78
N ASN A 73 -17.86 -12.25 -0.41
CA ASN A 73 -18.60 -11.38 -1.34
C ASN A 73 -17.72 -10.29 -1.94
N ALA A 74 -16.40 -10.34 -1.69
CA ALA A 74 -15.48 -9.40 -2.32
C ALA A 74 -15.58 -9.50 -3.85
N ARG A 75 -15.75 -8.35 -4.51
CA ARG A 75 -15.93 -8.26 -5.96
C ARG A 75 -14.60 -7.95 -6.63
N LYS A 76 -14.34 -8.59 -7.76
CA LYS A 76 -13.21 -8.24 -8.61
C LYS A 76 -13.47 -6.87 -9.27
N LEU A 77 -12.50 -6.00 -9.26
CA LEU A 77 -12.53 -4.70 -9.91
C LEU A 77 -12.21 -4.87 -11.39
N GLU A 78 -13.04 -4.29 -12.27
CA GLU A 78 -12.73 -4.24 -13.69
C GLU A 78 -11.59 -3.24 -13.97
N LYS A 79 -11.63 -2.10 -13.30
CA LYS A 79 -10.64 -1.03 -13.44
C LYS A 79 -10.31 -0.42 -12.07
N ILE A 80 -9.07 0.02 -11.93
CA ILE A 80 -8.60 0.75 -10.76
C ILE A 80 -7.57 1.80 -11.21
N SER A 81 -7.49 2.94 -10.54
CA SER A 81 -6.47 3.94 -10.82
C SER A 81 -5.11 3.53 -10.26
N TYR A 82 -4.02 4.06 -10.85
CA TYR A 82 -2.68 3.82 -10.30
C TYR A 82 -2.57 4.22 -8.83
N ASP A 83 -3.18 5.35 -8.44
CA ASP A 83 -3.11 5.85 -7.08
C ASP A 83 -3.81 4.93 -6.08
N GLU A 84 -5.02 4.46 -6.40
CA GLU A 84 -5.72 3.48 -5.58
C GLU A 84 -4.97 2.14 -5.51
N MET A 85 -4.41 1.68 -6.64
CA MET A 85 -3.63 0.45 -6.66
C MET A 85 -2.39 0.55 -5.78
N LEU A 86 -1.67 1.68 -5.84
CA LEU A 86 -0.50 1.94 -4.98
C LEU A 86 -0.88 1.93 -3.51
N GLU A 87 -2.00 2.56 -3.15
CA GLU A 87 -2.49 2.53 -1.77
C GLU A 87 -2.88 1.11 -1.33
N LEU A 88 -3.67 0.37 -2.13
CA LEU A 88 -4.05 -1.00 -1.79
C LEU A 88 -2.83 -1.92 -1.68
N ALA A 89 -1.87 -1.82 -2.59
CA ALA A 89 -0.66 -2.63 -2.59
C ALA A 89 0.25 -2.31 -1.38
N SER A 90 0.35 -1.05 -0.96
CA SER A 90 1.11 -0.64 0.22
C SER A 90 0.46 -1.09 1.52
N LEU A 91 -0.85 -1.31 1.52
CA LEU A 91 -1.67 -1.63 2.69
C LEU A 91 -1.94 -3.13 2.89
N GLY A 92 -1.37 -4.00 2.07
CA GLY A 92 -1.48 -5.46 2.24
C GLY A 92 -2.06 -6.25 1.07
N ALA A 93 -2.67 -5.60 0.07
CA ALA A 93 -3.12 -6.25 -1.16
C ALA A 93 -1.92 -6.51 -2.09
N LYS A 94 -1.08 -7.49 -1.76
CA LYS A 94 0.21 -7.79 -2.40
C LYS A 94 0.08 -8.48 -3.77
N VAL A 95 -0.83 -8.05 -4.63
CA VAL A 95 -1.03 -8.63 -5.97
C VAL A 95 0.02 -8.13 -6.95
N LEU A 96 0.33 -6.82 -6.92
CA LEU A 96 1.35 -6.20 -7.75
C LEU A 96 2.42 -5.54 -6.89
N GLN A 97 3.64 -5.47 -7.41
CA GLN A 97 4.73 -4.79 -6.76
C GLN A 97 4.60 -3.26 -6.90
N ASN A 98 4.64 -2.51 -5.79
CA ASN A 98 4.48 -1.05 -5.78
C ASN A 98 5.39 -0.35 -6.81
N ARG A 99 6.67 -0.73 -6.87
CA ARG A 99 7.63 -0.14 -7.81
C ARG A 99 7.22 -0.32 -9.27
N SER A 100 6.56 -1.42 -9.62
CA SER A 100 6.07 -1.64 -10.99
C SER A 100 4.87 -0.75 -11.29
N VAL A 101 3.96 -0.55 -10.35
CA VAL A 101 2.81 0.36 -10.49
C VAL A 101 3.26 1.83 -10.56
N GLU A 102 4.23 2.24 -9.73
CA GLU A 102 4.85 3.57 -9.81
C GLU A 102 5.50 3.82 -11.17
N MET A 103 6.24 2.83 -11.68
CA MET A 103 6.87 2.91 -13.00
C MET A 103 5.80 3.01 -14.09
N ALA A 104 4.74 2.20 -14.03
CA ALA A 104 3.64 2.23 -14.97
C ALA A 104 2.94 3.60 -14.99
N LYS A 105 2.67 4.18 -13.81
CA LYS A 105 2.14 5.53 -13.67
C LYS A 105 3.06 6.57 -14.33
N LYS A 106 4.37 6.49 -14.06
CA LYS A 106 5.38 7.42 -14.61
C LYS A 106 5.51 7.33 -16.13
N LEU A 107 5.47 6.11 -16.67
CA LEU A 107 5.61 5.84 -18.09
C LEU A 107 4.27 5.85 -18.85
N ASN A 108 3.16 6.02 -18.13
CA ASN A 108 1.80 5.96 -18.68
C ASN A 108 1.47 4.62 -19.37
N VAL A 109 1.91 3.52 -18.80
CA VAL A 109 1.68 2.15 -19.29
C VAL A 109 0.44 1.57 -18.62
N ASN A 110 -0.58 1.23 -19.38
CA ASN A 110 -1.72 0.48 -18.86
C ASN A 110 -1.27 -0.91 -18.41
N LEU A 111 -1.63 -1.31 -17.18
CA LEU A 111 -1.37 -2.66 -16.67
C LEU A 111 -2.66 -3.46 -16.63
N VAL A 112 -2.55 -4.76 -16.90
CA VAL A 112 -3.64 -5.72 -16.61
C VAL A 112 -3.07 -6.80 -15.70
N SER A 113 -3.68 -6.97 -14.53
CA SER A 113 -3.38 -8.10 -13.63
C SER A 113 -4.41 -9.20 -13.88
N ARG A 114 -3.94 -10.41 -14.25
CA ARG A 114 -4.80 -11.55 -14.57
C ARG A 114 -4.18 -12.88 -14.18
N SER A 115 -5.01 -13.93 -14.11
CA SER A 115 -4.58 -15.27 -13.74
C SER A 115 -3.81 -15.96 -14.87
N SER A 116 -2.69 -16.59 -14.51
CA SER A 116 -1.99 -17.53 -15.39
C SER A 116 -2.71 -18.88 -15.54
N PHE A 117 -3.63 -19.19 -14.64
CA PHE A 117 -4.40 -20.45 -14.65
C PHE A 117 -5.67 -20.37 -15.50
N THR A 118 -6.23 -19.17 -15.64
CA THR A 118 -7.45 -18.87 -16.41
C THR A 118 -7.23 -17.63 -17.30
N PRO A 119 -6.33 -17.71 -18.28
CA PRO A 119 -5.90 -16.57 -19.07
C PRO A 119 -7.02 -15.98 -19.96
N GLU A 120 -8.09 -16.72 -20.19
CA GLU A 120 -9.29 -16.30 -20.92
C GLU A 120 -10.20 -15.36 -20.10
N VAL A 121 -10.02 -15.35 -18.76
CA VAL A 121 -10.80 -14.46 -17.89
C VAL A 121 -10.16 -13.07 -17.88
N GLU A 122 -10.98 -12.05 -18.12
CA GLU A 122 -10.53 -10.66 -18.04
C GLU A 122 -10.02 -10.35 -16.62
N GLY A 123 -8.84 -9.73 -16.56
CA GLY A 123 -8.24 -9.28 -15.32
C GLY A 123 -8.72 -7.89 -14.90
N THR A 124 -8.01 -7.28 -13.98
CA THR A 124 -8.20 -5.88 -13.59
C THR A 124 -7.28 -4.97 -14.38
N LEU A 125 -7.85 -3.94 -15.02
CA LEU A 125 -7.10 -2.89 -15.70
C LEU A 125 -6.67 -1.81 -14.70
N ILE A 126 -5.36 -1.58 -14.57
CA ILE A 126 -4.77 -0.48 -13.79
C ILE A 126 -4.38 0.63 -14.77
N THR A 127 -4.96 1.82 -14.62
CA THR A 127 -4.85 2.92 -15.58
C THR A 127 -4.92 4.27 -14.89
N LYS A 128 -4.90 5.35 -15.66
CA LYS A 128 -5.13 6.70 -15.14
C LYS A 128 -6.55 6.90 -14.63
N GLU A 129 -6.70 7.70 -13.57
CA GLU A 129 -8.00 8.05 -13.00
C GLU A 129 -8.99 8.63 -14.03
N GLU A 130 -8.51 9.41 -15.00
CA GLU A 130 -9.33 10.02 -16.06
C GLU A 130 -9.96 9.01 -17.01
N ASN A 131 -9.40 7.80 -17.12
CA ASN A 131 -9.93 6.71 -17.96
C ASN A 131 -11.02 5.89 -17.26
N ILE A 132 -11.35 6.22 -16.01
CA ILE A 132 -12.37 5.54 -15.21
C ILE A 132 -13.60 6.45 -15.15
N MET A 133 -14.65 6.11 -15.91
CA MET A 133 -15.84 6.96 -16.02
C MET A 133 -16.72 6.90 -14.76
N GLU A 134 -16.92 5.72 -14.20
CA GLU A 134 -17.67 5.51 -12.96
C GLU A 134 -16.70 5.29 -11.81
N LYS A 135 -16.57 6.27 -10.93
CA LYS A 135 -15.69 6.24 -9.78
C LYS A 135 -16.48 5.88 -8.53
N PRO A 136 -16.27 4.70 -7.95
CA PRO A 136 -16.86 4.39 -6.66
C PRO A 136 -16.27 5.33 -5.58
N ILE A 137 -17.08 5.64 -4.57
CA ILE A 137 -16.59 6.45 -3.43
C ILE A 137 -15.44 5.74 -2.73
N VAL A 138 -15.60 4.44 -2.53
CA VAL A 138 -14.60 3.52 -1.98
C VAL A 138 -14.41 2.37 -2.96
N SER A 139 -13.20 2.14 -3.37
CA SER A 139 -12.83 1.09 -4.33
C SER A 139 -12.41 -0.20 -3.62
N GLY A 140 -11.89 -0.10 -2.41
CA GLY A 140 -11.46 -1.29 -1.68
C GLY A 140 -11.09 -1.04 -0.22
N ILE A 141 -10.93 -2.17 0.47
CA ILE A 141 -10.53 -2.25 1.87
C ILE A 141 -9.30 -3.14 1.97
N ALA A 142 -8.24 -2.60 2.56
CA ALA A 142 -7.01 -3.32 2.81
C ALA A 142 -6.80 -3.57 4.30
N LEU A 143 -6.22 -4.72 4.62
CA LEU A 143 -5.86 -5.14 5.97
C LEU A 143 -4.37 -5.44 6.05
N ASP A 144 -3.68 -4.78 6.97
CA ASP A 144 -2.29 -5.06 7.30
C ASP A 144 -2.17 -5.47 8.78
N LYS A 145 -1.73 -6.70 9.03
CA LYS A 145 -1.48 -7.28 10.35
C LYS A 145 -0.01 -7.24 10.76
N SER A 146 0.84 -6.70 9.91
CA SER A 146 2.30 -6.72 10.10
C SER A 146 2.84 -5.41 10.70
N GLN A 147 2.08 -4.77 11.57
CA GLN A 147 2.42 -3.50 12.19
C GLN A 147 2.50 -3.60 13.71
N VAL A 148 3.42 -2.83 14.29
CA VAL A 148 3.51 -2.57 15.73
C VAL A 148 3.32 -1.09 15.97
N ARG A 149 2.47 -0.74 16.92
CA ARG A 149 2.35 0.63 17.41
C ARG A 149 3.41 0.91 18.46
N VAL A 150 4.09 2.03 18.31
CA VAL A 150 4.99 2.61 19.31
C VAL A 150 4.36 3.90 19.81
N GLY A 151 4.05 3.97 21.10
CA GLY A 151 3.52 5.15 21.77
C GLY A 151 4.55 5.77 22.68
N MET A 152 4.87 7.04 22.49
CA MET A 152 5.71 7.83 23.37
C MET A 152 4.85 8.87 24.07
N TYR A 153 4.81 8.84 25.39
CA TYR A 153 3.97 9.70 26.21
C TYR A 153 4.78 10.75 26.93
N GLY A 154 4.25 11.97 26.95
CA GLY A 154 4.88 13.10 27.65
C GLY A 154 6.25 13.45 27.08
N VAL A 155 6.41 13.39 25.78
CA VAL A 155 7.62 13.80 25.05
C VAL A 155 7.81 15.32 25.21
N SER A 156 9.02 15.77 25.45
CA SER A 156 9.33 17.20 25.51
C SER A 156 8.99 17.88 24.19
N ASP A 157 8.06 18.84 24.23
CA ASP A 157 7.65 19.61 23.04
C ASP A 157 8.70 20.67 22.71
N LYS A 158 9.75 20.24 22.02
CA LYS A 158 10.87 21.07 21.59
C LYS A 158 11.10 20.90 20.09
N PRO A 159 11.41 22.01 19.37
CA PRO A 159 11.82 21.91 17.97
C PRO A 159 12.97 20.91 17.81
N GLY A 160 12.81 19.95 16.88
CA GLY A 160 13.83 18.98 16.54
C GLY A 160 13.67 17.59 17.20
N ILE A 161 12.82 17.41 18.22
CA ILE A 161 12.68 16.10 18.88
C ILE A 161 12.16 15.04 17.90
N ALA A 162 11.11 15.34 17.13
CA ALA A 162 10.60 14.43 16.11
C ALA A 162 11.66 14.12 15.05
N ALA A 163 12.39 15.15 14.58
CA ALA A 163 13.48 14.95 13.63
C ALA A 163 14.54 13.99 14.19
N SER A 164 14.94 14.15 15.45
CA SER A 164 15.94 13.28 16.10
C SER A 164 15.47 11.83 16.18
N ILE A 165 14.22 11.60 16.58
CA ILE A 165 13.62 10.25 16.68
C ILE A 165 13.59 9.58 15.31
N PHE A 166 12.98 10.23 14.31
CA PHE A 166 12.79 9.61 13.00
C PHE A 166 14.08 9.50 12.18
N THR A 167 15.06 10.42 12.37
CA THR A 167 16.41 10.25 11.80
C THR A 167 17.10 9.02 12.40
N SER A 168 17.02 8.82 13.71
CA SER A 168 17.63 7.67 14.36
C SER A 168 17.02 6.33 13.89
N LEU A 169 15.72 6.30 13.60
CA LEU A 169 15.05 5.13 13.00
C LEU A 169 15.49 4.92 11.56
N ALA A 170 15.56 5.99 10.76
CA ALA A 170 15.99 5.93 9.37
C ALA A 170 17.44 5.46 9.21
N ASP A 171 18.35 5.88 10.09
CA ASP A 171 19.76 5.46 10.11
C ASP A 171 19.90 3.94 10.30
N GLU A 172 18.94 3.31 10.98
CA GLU A 172 18.86 1.85 11.16
C GLU A 172 17.98 1.18 10.08
N ASN A 173 17.60 1.90 9.04
CA ASN A 173 16.72 1.45 7.94
C ASN A 173 15.33 0.99 8.41
N ILE A 174 14.83 1.51 9.52
CA ILE A 174 13.48 1.22 10.03
C ILE A 174 12.50 2.13 9.33
N ASN A 175 11.54 1.53 8.61
CA ASN A 175 10.49 2.27 7.93
C ASN A 175 9.35 2.60 8.90
N VAL A 176 8.91 3.86 8.92
CA VAL A 176 7.77 4.32 9.72
C VAL A 176 6.59 4.59 8.78
N ASP A 177 5.43 4.02 9.10
CA ASP A 177 4.25 4.10 8.22
C ASP A 177 3.27 5.22 8.65
N MET A 178 2.74 5.13 9.87
CA MET A 178 1.84 6.15 10.42
C MET A 178 2.57 6.96 11.49
N ILE A 179 2.38 8.27 11.49
CA ILE A 179 2.88 9.17 12.54
C ILE A 179 1.72 10.06 12.96
N VAL A 180 1.42 10.08 14.26
CA VAL A 180 0.40 10.95 14.86
C VAL A 180 0.99 11.60 16.10
N GLN A 181 1.03 12.93 16.09
CA GLN A 181 1.45 13.73 17.23
C GLN A 181 0.25 14.54 17.75
N THR A 182 0.03 14.53 19.06
CA THR A 182 -1.01 15.33 19.68
C THR A 182 -0.42 16.64 20.19
N VAL A 183 -1.24 17.70 20.22
CA VAL A 183 -0.86 18.94 20.90
C VAL A 183 -0.93 18.68 22.40
N GLY A 184 0.21 18.78 23.06
CA GLY A 184 0.31 18.51 24.49
C GLY A 184 -0.06 19.69 25.39
N VAL A 185 -0.05 19.43 26.67
CA VAL A 185 -0.23 20.42 27.73
C VAL A 185 1.08 20.54 28.49
N ASP A 186 1.39 21.74 28.99
CA ASP A 186 2.60 22.01 29.80
C ASP A 186 3.94 21.68 29.11
N GLY A 187 4.03 21.93 27.79
CA GLY A 187 5.26 21.73 27.02
C GLY A 187 5.61 20.26 26.80
N LYS A 188 4.61 19.38 26.86
CA LYS A 188 4.74 17.95 26.54
C LYS A 188 3.75 17.58 25.47
N THR A 189 4.09 16.56 24.68
CA THR A 189 3.25 15.99 23.60
C THR A 189 3.29 14.49 23.65
N ASP A 190 2.29 13.84 23.08
CA ASP A 190 2.33 12.40 22.84
C ASP A 190 2.57 12.16 21.35
N LEU A 191 3.38 11.15 21.06
CA LEU A 191 3.76 10.74 19.73
C LEU A 191 3.48 9.27 19.54
N ASP A 192 2.61 8.95 18.60
CA ASP A 192 2.31 7.58 18.17
C ASP A 192 2.85 7.36 16.76
N PHE A 193 3.47 6.22 16.52
CA PHE A 193 3.85 5.80 15.17
C PHE A 193 3.78 4.29 15.03
N THR A 194 3.82 3.80 13.78
CA THR A 194 3.84 2.36 13.50
C THR A 194 5.08 1.97 12.71
N VAL A 195 5.58 0.78 13.02
CA VAL A 195 6.72 0.14 12.34
C VAL A 195 6.34 -1.29 11.96
N PRO A 196 7.02 -1.90 10.96
CA PRO A 196 6.85 -3.31 10.68
C PRO A 196 7.17 -4.19 11.89
N THR A 197 6.42 -5.28 12.07
CA THR A 197 6.64 -6.26 13.14
C THR A 197 8.06 -6.84 13.10
N THR A 198 8.64 -6.96 11.90
CA THR A 198 10.02 -7.43 11.70
C THR A 198 11.07 -6.52 12.32
N ASP A 199 10.75 -5.23 12.48
CA ASP A 199 11.68 -4.20 12.91
C ASP A 199 11.53 -3.84 14.41
N LEU A 200 10.61 -4.54 15.12
CA LEU A 200 10.29 -4.23 16.51
C LEU A 200 11.52 -4.23 17.44
N GLU A 201 12.37 -5.24 17.36
CA GLU A 201 13.54 -5.33 18.25
C GLU A 201 14.58 -4.25 17.95
N ALA A 202 14.82 -3.97 16.66
CA ALA A 202 15.69 -2.85 16.26
C ALA A 202 15.09 -1.51 16.71
N THR A 203 13.77 -1.35 16.58
CA THR A 203 13.06 -0.15 17.07
C THR A 203 13.25 0.03 18.57
N LYS A 204 13.10 -1.01 19.39
CA LYS A 204 13.31 -0.94 20.84
C LYS A 204 14.70 -0.42 21.18
N ILE A 205 15.75 -0.96 20.51
CA ILE A 205 17.14 -0.53 20.71
C ILE A 205 17.32 0.97 20.39
N VAL A 206 16.73 1.44 19.28
CA VAL A 206 16.78 2.86 18.92
C VAL A 206 16.08 3.71 19.97
N MET A 207 14.89 3.27 20.40
CA MET A 207 14.04 4.03 21.34
C MET A 207 14.62 4.13 22.75
N GLU A 208 15.54 3.24 23.15
CA GLU A 208 16.29 3.36 24.43
C GLU A 208 17.01 4.70 24.55
N LYS A 209 17.46 5.28 23.44
CA LYS A 209 18.14 6.58 23.41
C LYS A 209 17.22 7.75 23.86
N PHE A 210 15.91 7.57 23.77
CA PHE A 210 14.89 8.60 24.00
C PHE A 210 14.10 8.42 25.31
N THR A 211 14.49 7.47 26.16
CA THR A 211 13.82 7.20 27.44
C THR A 211 13.84 8.39 28.41
N ASN A 212 14.83 9.27 28.30
CA ASN A 212 14.92 10.49 29.11
C ASN A 212 14.15 11.68 28.51
N ASP A 213 13.70 11.59 27.25
CA ASP A 213 12.97 12.65 26.55
C ASP A 213 11.44 12.51 26.67
N CYS A 214 10.97 11.43 27.27
CA CYS A 214 9.54 11.14 27.48
C CYS A 214 9.28 10.53 28.85
N VAL A 215 8.02 10.43 29.23
CA VAL A 215 7.59 9.79 30.48
C VAL A 215 7.54 8.27 30.36
N ASN A 216 7.07 7.79 29.21
CA ASN A 216 6.94 6.35 28.95
C ASN A 216 6.99 6.05 27.45
N ILE A 217 7.47 4.85 27.09
CA ILE A 217 7.40 4.29 25.75
C ILE A 217 6.66 2.96 25.84
N ASP A 218 5.61 2.82 25.05
CA ASP A 218 4.75 1.63 24.98
C ASP A 218 4.83 0.99 23.60
N TYR A 219 4.81 -0.33 23.56
CA TYR A 219 4.83 -1.12 22.33
C TYR A 219 3.63 -2.04 22.30
N ASN A 220 2.87 -2.03 21.20
CA ASN A 220 1.69 -2.88 21.04
C ASN A 220 1.72 -3.54 19.66
N ASP A 221 1.92 -4.84 19.64
CA ASP A 221 1.92 -5.72 18.45
C ASP A 221 0.58 -6.43 18.22
N ALA A 222 -0.34 -6.35 19.18
CA ALA A 222 -1.70 -6.90 19.04
C ALA A 222 -2.66 -5.94 18.32
N ILE A 223 -2.16 -5.29 17.27
CA ILE A 223 -2.91 -4.33 16.45
C ILE A 223 -2.90 -4.73 14.99
N CYS A 224 -3.86 -4.19 14.23
CA CYS A 224 -3.81 -4.21 12.79
C CYS A 224 -4.26 -2.85 12.23
N LYS A 225 -3.84 -2.58 11.00
CA LYS A 225 -4.25 -1.42 10.23
C LYS A 225 -5.30 -1.84 9.21
N VAL A 226 -6.49 -1.27 9.31
CA VAL A 226 -7.56 -1.41 8.31
C VAL A 226 -7.70 -0.08 7.59
N SER A 227 -7.70 -0.12 6.27
CA SER A 227 -7.75 1.09 5.44
C SER A 227 -8.83 0.98 4.39
N ILE A 228 -9.59 2.05 4.20
CA ILE A 228 -10.48 2.23 3.07
C ILE A 228 -9.79 3.12 2.04
N VAL A 229 -9.89 2.75 0.76
CA VAL A 229 -9.25 3.43 -0.36
C VAL A 229 -10.28 3.74 -1.44
N GLY A 230 -10.24 4.93 -1.99
CA GLY A 230 -11.08 5.32 -3.11
C GLY A 230 -10.91 6.77 -3.52
N VAL A 231 -10.72 7.02 -4.80
CA VAL A 231 -10.58 8.39 -5.36
C VAL A 231 -11.85 9.22 -5.20
N GLY A 232 -13.03 8.57 -5.12
CA GLY A 232 -14.29 9.26 -4.91
C GLY A 232 -14.40 9.97 -3.56
N MET A 233 -13.56 9.62 -2.58
CA MET A 233 -13.54 10.29 -1.27
C MET A 233 -13.18 11.78 -1.36
N LYS A 234 -12.42 12.19 -2.37
CA LYS A 234 -12.04 13.61 -2.60
C LYS A 234 -13.25 14.53 -2.72
N SER A 235 -14.36 14.04 -3.25
CA SER A 235 -15.55 14.83 -3.58
C SER A 235 -16.78 14.50 -2.74
N HIS A 236 -16.69 13.54 -1.81
CA HIS A 236 -17.82 13.08 -1.02
C HIS A 236 -17.58 13.30 0.48
N THR A 237 -18.56 13.94 1.11
CA THR A 237 -18.57 14.11 2.58
C THR A 237 -19.15 12.88 3.28
N GLY A 238 -18.81 12.70 4.56
CA GLY A 238 -19.39 11.66 5.39
C GLY A 238 -18.76 10.27 5.26
N VAL A 239 -17.73 10.09 4.42
CA VAL A 239 -17.04 8.79 4.26
C VAL A 239 -16.46 8.33 5.59
N ALA A 240 -15.68 9.16 6.26
CA ALA A 240 -15.09 8.83 7.56
C ALA A 240 -16.16 8.51 8.62
N SER A 241 -17.24 9.31 8.70
CA SER A 241 -18.34 9.08 9.61
C SER A 241 -19.00 7.72 9.41
N LYS A 242 -19.20 7.32 8.16
CA LYS A 242 -19.78 6.02 7.80
C LYS A 242 -18.87 4.87 8.23
N ALA A 243 -17.54 4.98 7.99
CA ALA A 243 -16.57 3.99 8.46
C ALA A 243 -16.58 3.85 9.98
N PHE A 244 -16.51 4.96 10.70
CA PHE A 244 -16.46 4.95 12.17
C PHE A 244 -17.76 4.40 12.77
N SER A 245 -18.92 4.72 12.18
CA SER A 245 -20.20 4.16 12.60
C SER A 245 -20.28 2.65 12.37
N ALA A 246 -19.78 2.16 11.25
CA ALA A 246 -19.74 0.72 10.96
C ALA A 246 -18.90 -0.05 11.99
N LEU A 247 -17.75 0.48 12.37
CA LEU A 247 -16.90 -0.12 13.39
C LEU A 247 -17.53 -0.02 14.79
N ALA A 248 -18.09 1.13 15.15
CA ALA A 248 -18.73 1.36 16.43
C ALA A 248 -19.93 0.42 16.65
N ASN A 249 -20.77 0.20 15.62
CA ASN A 249 -21.91 -0.71 15.68
C ASN A 249 -21.50 -2.18 15.94
N ASN A 250 -20.25 -2.52 15.65
CA ASN A 250 -19.65 -3.82 15.93
C ASN A 250 -18.75 -3.81 17.18
N ASN A 251 -18.84 -2.77 18.03
CA ASN A 251 -18.03 -2.59 19.23
C ASN A 251 -16.51 -2.64 18.97
N ILE A 252 -16.07 -2.17 17.81
CA ILE A 252 -14.66 -2.08 17.45
C ILE A 252 -14.16 -0.68 17.77
N ASN A 253 -13.24 -0.58 18.72
CA ASN A 253 -12.62 0.69 19.08
C ASN A 253 -11.46 1.04 18.14
N ILE A 254 -11.41 2.29 17.71
CA ILE A 254 -10.33 2.82 16.89
C ILE A 254 -9.29 3.47 17.80
N ARG A 255 -8.02 3.11 17.64
CA ARG A 255 -6.88 3.62 18.44
C ARG A 255 -6.24 4.84 17.80
N ILE A 256 -6.00 4.76 16.47
CA ILE A 256 -5.37 5.80 15.69
C ILE A 256 -6.14 5.94 14.37
N ILE A 257 -6.25 7.16 13.89
CA ILE A 257 -6.82 7.50 12.59
C ILE A 257 -5.81 8.33 11.81
N SER A 258 -5.61 7.99 10.55
CA SER A 258 -4.86 8.82 9.61
C SER A 258 -5.64 8.88 8.29
N THR A 259 -5.67 10.06 7.69
CA THR A 259 -6.42 10.29 6.45
C THR A 259 -5.54 10.96 5.40
N SER A 260 -5.78 10.62 4.14
CA SER A 260 -5.33 11.34 2.97
C SER A 260 -6.53 11.68 2.07
N GLU A 261 -6.28 12.20 0.88
CA GLU A 261 -7.36 12.51 -0.07
C GLU A 261 -8.14 11.27 -0.53
N ILE A 262 -7.47 10.12 -0.60
CA ILE A 262 -8.03 8.87 -1.16
C ILE A 262 -7.97 7.69 -0.20
N LYS A 263 -7.60 7.93 1.07
CA LYS A 263 -7.39 6.87 2.05
C LYS A 263 -7.80 7.30 3.46
N ILE A 264 -8.44 6.41 4.20
CA ILE A 264 -8.63 6.51 5.66
C ILE A 264 -8.09 5.22 6.26
N SER A 265 -7.05 5.35 7.10
CA SER A 265 -6.44 4.24 7.82
C SER A 265 -6.81 4.29 9.29
N MET A 266 -7.13 3.16 9.86
CA MET A 266 -7.54 3.00 11.25
C MET A 266 -6.74 1.89 11.90
N ILE A 267 -6.10 2.16 13.03
CA ILE A 267 -5.49 1.15 13.88
C ILE A 267 -6.54 0.64 14.86
N ILE A 268 -6.73 -0.66 14.88
CA ILE A 268 -7.65 -1.38 15.76
C ILE A 268 -6.94 -2.56 16.43
N GLU A 269 -7.57 -3.20 17.39
CA GLU A 269 -7.07 -4.46 17.96
C GLU A 269 -7.13 -5.59 16.92
N GLU A 270 -6.06 -6.37 16.79
CA GLU A 270 -5.90 -7.41 15.75
C GLU A 270 -7.03 -8.45 15.77
N LYS A 271 -7.55 -8.81 16.97
CA LYS A 271 -8.64 -9.78 17.11
C LYS A 271 -9.93 -9.40 16.36
N TYR A 272 -10.10 -8.12 16.02
CA TYR A 272 -11.26 -7.62 15.28
C TYR A 272 -10.98 -7.42 13.78
N SER A 273 -9.80 -7.77 13.30
CA SER A 273 -9.34 -7.47 11.95
C SER A 273 -10.31 -7.90 10.84
N GLU A 274 -10.76 -9.15 10.86
CA GLU A 274 -11.67 -9.67 9.83
C GLU A 274 -13.09 -9.11 9.97
N LEU A 275 -13.57 -8.96 11.23
CA LEU A 275 -14.88 -8.34 11.48
C LEU A 275 -14.91 -6.90 10.98
N ALA A 276 -13.83 -6.14 11.18
CA ALA A 276 -13.72 -4.78 10.69
C ALA A 276 -13.76 -4.71 9.16
N VAL A 277 -13.03 -5.60 8.47
CA VAL A 277 -13.05 -5.69 7.00
C VAL A 277 -14.46 -5.96 6.51
N ARG A 278 -15.14 -6.98 7.03
CA ARG A 278 -16.52 -7.32 6.64
C ARG A 278 -17.49 -6.17 6.91
N SER A 279 -17.42 -5.56 8.10
CA SER A 279 -18.30 -4.45 8.48
C SER A 279 -18.13 -3.22 7.58
N LEU A 280 -16.91 -2.93 7.17
CA LEU A 280 -16.63 -1.83 6.25
C LEU A 280 -17.05 -2.18 4.83
N HIS A 281 -16.80 -3.41 4.37
CA HIS A 281 -17.22 -3.89 3.06
C HIS A 281 -18.74 -3.78 2.87
N ASP A 282 -19.51 -4.26 3.85
CA ASP A 282 -20.98 -4.14 3.89
C ASP A 282 -21.42 -2.66 3.93
N ALA A 283 -20.77 -1.86 4.77
CA ALA A 283 -21.14 -0.45 4.92
C ALA A 283 -21.00 0.31 3.60
N TYR A 284 -20.02 0.01 2.76
CA TYR A 284 -19.83 0.67 1.48
C TYR A 284 -20.48 -0.05 0.30
N ASN A 285 -21.19 -1.16 0.52
CA ASN A 285 -21.86 -2.00 -0.50
C ASN A 285 -20.89 -2.43 -1.61
N LEU A 286 -19.71 -2.92 -1.23
CA LEU A 286 -18.66 -3.30 -2.16
C LEU A 286 -18.90 -4.65 -2.85
N ASP A 287 -19.98 -5.33 -2.49
CA ASP A 287 -20.51 -6.56 -3.11
C ASP A 287 -21.32 -6.28 -4.40
N LYS A 288 -21.69 -5.02 -4.65
CA LYS A 288 -22.57 -4.59 -5.77
C LYS A 288 -21.84 -4.02 -6.93
#